data_6851c9223105b50a6df751aac1e96a86
#
_entry.id   6851c9223105b50a6df751aac1e96a86
#
_cell.length_a   1.000
_cell.length_b   1.000
_cell.length_c   1.000
_cell.angle_alpha   90.00
_cell.angle_beta   90.00
_cell.angle_gamma   90.00
#
_symmetry.space_group_name_H-M   'P 1'
#
loop_
_entity.id
_entity.type
_entity.pdbx_description
1 polymer ?
#
loop_
_entity_poly.entity_id
_entity_poly.type
_entity_poly.pdbx_seq_one_letter_code
_entity_poly.pdbx_strand_id
1 'polypeptide(L)'
;MRIKSNLGLRKLGTRYMIVDVCTGEVNMTNVFTLNETAAWLWQKIGTEDFIPEDLCGWLCEEYNVEKEAARRDVAALLKDWKEYGLLIEE
;
A
#
# COMPACT_ATOMS: atom_id res chain seq x y z
N MET A 1 12.89 0.74 -1.33
CA MET A 1 11.68 0.88 -0.48
C MET A 1 10.93 -0.43 -0.50
N ARG A 2 10.48 -0.90 0.63
CA ARG A 2 9.77 -2.18 0.79
C ARG A 2 8.67 -2.06 1.84
N ILE A 3 7.65 -2.90 1.71
CA ILE A 3 6.64 -3.04 2.75
C ILE A 3 7.23 -3.89 3.88
N LYS A 4 6.93 -3.55 5.13
CA LYS A 4 7.38 -4.33 6.28
C LYS A 4 6.83 -5.76 6.19
N SER A 5 7.68 -6.75 6.46
CA SER A 5 7.32 -8.16 6.29
C SER A 5 6.31 -8.69 7.30
N ASN A 6 6.14 -7.97 8.41
CA ASN A 6 5.17 -8.36 9.44
C ASN A 6 3.75 -7.88 9.19
N LEU A 7 3.51 -7.23 8.05
CA LEU A 7 2.20 -6.68 7.72
C LEU A 7 1.51 -7.52 6.66
N GLY A 8 0.21 -7.63 6.78
CA GLY A 8 -0.63 -8.33 5.83
C GLY A 8 -1.89 -7.56 5.50
N LEU A 9 -2.42 -7.83 4.30
CA LEU A 9 -3.66 -7.23 3.85
C LEU A 9 -4.82 -8.15 4.16
N ARG A 10 -5.87 -7.63 4.76
CA ARG A 10 -7.10 -8.37 5.00
C ARG A 10 -8.29 -7.63 4.43
N LYS A 11 -9.19 -8.38 3.84
CA LYS A 11 -10.46 -7.83 3.33
C LYS A 11 -11.58 -8.17 4.30
N LEU A 12 -12.25 -7.15 4.81
CA LEU A 12 -13.42 -7.30 5.69
C LEU A 12 -14.59 -6.59 5.04
N GLY A 13 -15.51 -7.38 4.47
CA GLY A 13 -16.62 -6.82 3.71
C GLY A 13 -16.11 -6.10 2.47
N THR A 14 -16.38 -4.81 2.37
CA THR A 14 -15.92 -3.97 1.25
C THR A 14 -14.66 -3.19 1.57
N ARG A 15 -14.08 -3.40 2.75
CA ARG A 15 -12.90 -2.64 3.20
C ARG A 15 -11.65 -3.51 3.22
N TYR A 16 -10.53 -2.88 2.92
CA TYR A 16 -9.22 -3.50 3.01
C TYR A 16 -8.46 -2.89 4.19
N MET A 17 -7.84 -3.75 4.99
CA MET A 17 -7.15 -3.32 6.21
C MET A 17 -5.75 -3.91 6.26
N ILE A 18 -4.80 -3.15 6.80
CA ILE A 18 -3.46 -3.65 7.06
C ILE A 18 -3.39 -4.08 8.51
N VAL A 19 -2.95 -5.31 8.72
CA VAL A 19 -2.84 -5.89 10.07
C VAL A 19 -1.42 -6.41 10.30
N ASP A 20 -1.01 -6.44 11.56
CA ASP A 20 0.26 -7.03 11.96
C ASP A 20 0.04 -8.52 12.15
N VAL A 21 0.59 -9.33 11.23
CA VAL A 21 0.38 -10.78 11.25
C VAL A 21 1.30 -11.51 12.23
N CYS A 22 2.37 -10.86 12.71
CA CYS A 22 3.32 -11.49 13.63
C CYS A 22 2.78 -11.57 15.06
N THR A 23 2.02 -10.58 15.50
CA THR A 23 1.47 -10.54 16.86
C THR A 23 0.14 -11.27 16.97
N GLY A 24 -0.53 -11.49 15.85
CA GLY A 24 -1.87 -12.07 15.86
C GLY A 24 -2.93 -11.20 16.50
N GLU A 25 -2.56 -10.04 16.99
CA GLU A 25 -3.49 -9.10 17.60
C GLU A 25 -4.00 -8.11 16.57
N VAL A 26 -5.32 -7.99 16.48
CA VAL A 26 -5.92 -6.91 15.72
C VAL A 26 -6.00 -5.71 16.66
N ASN A 27 -5.01 -4.84 16.58
CA ASN A 27 -5.02 -3.63 17.37
C ASN A 27 -5.94 -2.63 16.68
N MET A 28 -7.14 -2.52 17.19
CA MET A 28 -8.19 -1.69 16.60
C MET A 28 -7.82 -0.20 16.53
N THR A 29 -6.85 0.24 17.30
CA THR A 29 -6.42 1.64 17.31
C THR A 29 -5.44 1.97 16.20
N ASN A 30 -4.84 0.94 15.58
CA ASN A 30 -3.81 1.12 14.55
C ASN A 30 -4.20 0.48 13.22
N VAL A 31 -5.50 0.39 12.97
CA VAL A 31 -5.99 -0.17 11.72
C VAL A 31 -5.87 0.86 10.61
N PHE A 32 -5.06 0.55 9.61
CA PHE A 32 -4.92 1.38 8.41
C PHE A 32 -5.80 0.77 7.31
N THR A 33 -6.74 1.57 6.81
CA THR A 33 -7.65 1.11 5.76
C THR A 33 -7.18 1.60 4.39
N LEU A 34 -7.33 0.74 3.38
CA LEU A 34 -6.97 1.03 2.01
C LEU A 34 -8.21 1.02 1.12
N ASN A 35 -8.22 1.87 0.10
CA ASN A 35 -9.22 1.77 -0.96
C ASN A 35 -8.79 0.64 -1.93
N GLU A 36 -9.64 0.33 -2.90
CA GLU A 36 -9.36 -0.76 -3.85
C GLU A 36 -8.05 -0.57 -4.60
N THR A 37 -7.77 0.64 -5.06
CA THR A 37 -6.56 0.93 -5.81
C THR A 37 -5.31 0.73 -4.96
N ALA A 38 -5.34 1.24 -3.73
CA ALA A 38 -4.22 1.09 -2.81
C ALA A 38 -4.01 -0.37 -2.42
N ALA A 39 -5.09 -1.12 -2.21
CA ALA A 39 -5.02 -2.55 -1.90
C ALA A 39 -4.44 -3.34 -3.07
N TRP A 40 -4.84 -3.00 -4.29
CA TRP A 40 -4.30 -3.62 -5.49
C TRP A 40 -2.80 -3.40 -5.62
N LEU A 41 -2.34 -2.16 -5.39
CA LEU A 41 -0.92 -1.84 -5.42
C LEU A 41 -0.16 -2.58 -4.32
N TRP A 42 -0.71 -2.65 -3.13
CA TRP A 42 -0.12 -3.40 -2.02
C TRP A 42 0.12 -4.86 -2.39
N GLN A 43 -0.89 -5.52 -2.95
CA GLN A 43 -0.79 -6.91 -3.36
C GLN A 43 0.24 -7.10 -4.47
N LYS A 44 0.30 -6.16 -5.40
CA LYS A 44 1.23 -6.24 -6.53
C LYS A 44 2.68 -6.07 -6.10
N ILE A 45 2.93 -5.24 -5.10
CA ILE A 45 4.27 -5.06 -4.53
C ILE A 45 4.74 -6.33 -3.84
N GLY A 46 3.87 -6.96 -3.05
CA GLY A 46 4.23 -8.15 -2.28
C GLY A 46 5.34 -7.88 -1.29
N THR A 47 6.41 -8.68 -1.33
CA THR A 47 7.56 -8.55 -0.44
C THR A 47 8.80 -8.01 -1.15
N GLU A 48 8.65 -7.57 -2.37
CA GLU A 48 9.77 -7.09 -3.18
C GLU A 48 10.06 -5.62 -2.98
N ASP A 49 11.29 -5.22 -3.30
CA ASP A 49 11.67 -3.80 -3.34
C ASP A 49 10.94 -3.11 -4.48
N PHE A 50 10.60 -1.86 -4.27
CA PHE A 50 9.96 -1.05 -5.31
C PHE A 50 10.39 0.40 -5.21
N ILE A 51 10.16 1.14 -6.28
CA ILE A 51 10.33 2.59 -6.32
C ILE A 51 8.99 3.21 -6.70
N PRO A 52 8.75 4.50 -6.37
CA PRO A 52 7.48 5.14 -6.70
C PRO A 52 7.10 5.07 -8.18
N GLU A 53 8.08 5.10 -9.07
CA GLU A 53 7.82 5.00 -10.51
C GLU A 53 7.22 3.68 -10.93
N ASP A 54 7.55 2.59 -10.24
CA ASP A 54 6.95 1.28 -10.50
C ASP A 54 5.44 1.35 -10.30
N LEU A 55 5.01 1.97 -9.21
CA LEU A 55 3.59 2.12 -8.91
C LEU A 55 2.89 3.00 -9.94
N CYS A 56 3.55 4.08 -10.37
CA CYS A 56 3.01 4.95 -11.41
C CYS A 56 2.81 4.19 -12.72
N GLY A 57 3.78 3.37 -13.11
CA GLY A 57 3.68 2.56 -14.32
C GLY A 57 2.54 1.57 -14.24
N TRP A 58 2.39 0.88 -13.12
CA TRP A 58 1.29 -0.08 -12.92
C TRP A 58 -0.08 0.59 -12.99
N LEU A 59 -0.22 1.76 -12.38
CA LEU A 59 -1.47 2.52 -12.43
C LEU A 59 -1.81 2.96 -13.84
N CYS A 60 -0.83 3.44 -14.59
CA CYS A 60 -1.05 3.87 -15.97
C CYS A 60 -1.49 2.72 -16.86
N GLU A 61 -0.92 1.53 -16.66
CA GLU A 61 -1.28 0.35 -17.45
C GLU A 61 -2.66 -0.19 -17.10
N GLU A 62 -2.97 -0.28 -15.81
CA GLU A 62 -4.21 -0.92 -15.37
C GLU A 62 -5.42 0.01 -15.47
N TYR A 63 -5.27 1.27 -15.09
CA TYR A 63 -6.38 2.20 -14.99
C TYR A 63 -6.41 3.27 -16.07
N ASN A 64 -5.45 3.23 -17.00
CA ASN A 64 -5.36 4.17 -18.11
C ASN A 64 -5.44 5.64 -17.63
N VAL A 65 -4.77 5.94 -16.52
CA VAL A 65 -4.69 7.29 -15.98
C VAL A 65 -3.50 8.04 -16.56
N GLU A 66 -3.55 9.37 -16.55
CA GLU A 66 -2.43 10.19 -16.98
C GLU A 66 -1.26 10.05 -16.02
N LYS A 67 -0.05 10.13 -16.57
CA LYS A 67 1.19 9.95 -15.80
C LYS A 67 1.30 10.92 -14.64
N GLU A 68 0.93 12.19 -14.84
CA GLU A 68 0.97 13.19 -13.78
C GLU A 68 -0.02 12.88 -12.65
N ALA A 69 -1.20 12.43 -13.00
CA ALA A 69 -2.21 12.03 -12.02
C ALA A 69 -1.71 10.83 -11.23
N ALA A 70 -1.12 9.84 -11.90
CA ALA A 70 -0.57 8.66 -11.25
C ALA A 70 0.54 9.04 -10.26
N ARG A 71 1.44 9.94 -10.65
CA ARG A 71 2.52 10.39 -9.78
C ARG A 71 1.99 11.07 -8.53
N ARG A 72 0.99 11.90 -8.68
CA ARG A 72 0.35 12.61 -7.57
C ARG A 72 -0.29 11.63 -6.60
N ASP A 73 -1.05 10.69 -7.12
CA ASP A 73 -1.74 9.69 -6.31
C ASP A 73 -0.76 8.79 -5.58
N VAL A 74 0.29 8.34 -6.27
CA VAL A 74 1.33 7.50 -5.67
C VAL A 74 2.08 8.25 -4.58
N ALA A 75 2.42 9.52 -4.82
CA ALA A 75 3.12 10.32 -3.82
C ALA A 75 2.30 10.47 -2.54
N ALA A 76 1.00 10.74 -2.66
CA ALA A 76 0.10 10.86 -1.52
C ALA A 76 -0.03 9.52 -0.79
N LEU A 77 -0.18 8.44 -1.53
CA LEU A 77 -0.29 7.09 -0.99
C LEU A 77 0.94 6.70 -0.17
N LEU A 78 2.12 6.89 -0.74
CA LEU A 78 3.37 6.53 -0.07
C LEU A 78 3.65 7.41 1.14
N LYS A 79 3.26 8.67 1.08
CA LYS A 79 3.36 9.56 2.24
C LYS A 79 2.55 9.02 3.41
N ASP A 80 1.31 8.61 3.16
CA ASP A 80 0.45 8.02 4.18
C ASP A 80 1.05 6.72 4.73
N TRP A 81 1.54 5.86 3.85
CA TRP A 81 2.14 4.59 4.27
C TRP A 81 3.38 4.82 5.13
N LYS A 82 4.18 5.83 4.82
CA LYS A 82 5.34 6.20 5.64
C LYS A 82 4.93 6.71 7.01
N GLU A 83 3.94 7.58 7.06
CA GLU A 83 3.45 8.15 8.31
C GLU A 83 2.91 7.09 9.25
N TYR A 84 2.28 6.05 8.70
CA TYR A 84 1.78 4.93 9.50
C TYR A 84 2.83 3.86 9.77
N GLY A 85 4.05 4.06 9.29
CA GLY A 85 5.15 3.12 9.54
C GLY A 85 5.02 1.79 8.82
N LEU A 86 4.41 1.80 7.65
CA LEU A 86 4.19 0.57 6.87
C LEU A 86 5.36 0.21 5.97
N LEU A 87 6.27 1.14 5.73
CA LEU A 87 7.37 0.98 4.78
C LEU A 87 8.72 0.93 5.48
N ILE A 88 9.63 0.17 4.89
CA ILE A 88 11.05 0.19 5.24
C ILE A 88 11.76 0.99 4.16
N GLU A 89 12.46 2.03 4.56
CA GLU A 89 13.31 2.82 3.66
C GLU A 89 14.75 2.43 3.90
N GLU A 90 15.43 2.16 2.81
CA GLU A 90 16.87 1.91 2.85
C GLU A 90 17.62 3.04 2.19
#